data_26d7870aca1d49bbfd86ffc842343cda
#
_entry.id   26d7870aca1d49bbfd86ffc842343cda
#
_cell.length_a   1.000
_cell.length_b   1.000
_cell.length_c   1.000
_cell.angle_alpha   90.00
_cell.angle_beta   90.00
_cell.angle_gamma   90.00
#
_symmetry.space_group_name_H-M   'P 1'
#
loop_
_entity.id
_entity.type
_entity.pdbx_description
1 polymer ?
#
loop_
_entity_poly.entity_id
_entity_poly.type
_entity_poly.pdbx_seq_one_letter_code
_entity_poly.pdbx_strand_id
1 'polypeptide(L)'
;MMQLEVAFPVPLPDDPHKWDGWSKYKSPNFYERLCLDPRANPSNELIEQHCRELMRWWQKKLPLKNQPSNPLAQILRPGLDESSRYLTEARVELLDPVRRQQVDSELAAQATEQAVIEFHKYLTFALADGALTAEEERSLHRFGVEHGLFEEQIVAYIDAELKDSGAQRVAINAPAAVKPAGREARARRQKSLDPREDFLR
;
A
#
# COMPACT_ATOMS: atom_id res chain seq x y z
N MET A 1 6.44 1.14 5.03
CA MET A 1 6.11 2.59 5.19
C MET A 1 4.99 2.69 6.20
N MET A 2 5.27 3.20 7.40
CA MET A 2 4.21 3.54 8.37
C MET A 2 3.39 4.67 7.75
N GLN A 3 2.18 4.36 7.30
CA GLN A 3 1.20 5.40 7.04
C GLN A 3 0.91 6.07 8.38
N LEU A 4 1.29 7.34 8.49
CA LEU A 4 0.85 8.20 9.59
C LEU A 4 -0.69 8.16 9.55
N GLU A 5 -1.30 7.47 10.50
CA GLU A 5 -2.73 7.58 10.75
C GLU A 5 -3.03 9.05 11.00
N VAL A 6 -3.64 9.68 10.02
CA VAL A 6 -4.17 11.03 10.21
C VAL A 6 -5.33 10.86 11.19
N ALA A 7 -5.06 11.17 12.46
CA ALA A 7 -6.08 11.11 13.50
C ALA A 7 -7.33 11.86 13.03
N PHE A 8 -8.51 11.24 13.24
CA PHE A 8 -9.79 11.87 12.91
C PHE A 8 -9.95 13.15 13.72
N PRO A 9 -9.85 14.34 13.10
CA PRO A 9 -9.90 15.59 13.84
C PRO A 9 -11.33 15.93 14.27
N VAL A 10 -11.52 16.30 15.53
CA VAL A 10 -12.80 16.80 16.02
C VAL A 10 -12.59 18.16 16.65
N PRO A 11 -13.18 19.24 16.07
CA PRO A 11 -14.04 19.29 14.89
C PRO A 11 -13.27 19.09 13.57
N LEU A 12 -13.97 18.60 12.53
CA LEU A 12 -13.39 18.47 11.21
C LEU A 12 -13.04 19.84 10.63
N PRO A 13 -11.87 20.00 9.97
CA PRO A 13 -11.47 21.23 9.33
C PRO A 13 -12.50 21.67 8.28
N ASP A 14 -12.84 22.95 8.25
CA ASP A 14 -13.75 23.47 7.23
C ASP A 14 -13.13 23.51 5.83
N ASP A 15 -11.81 23.67 5.76
CA ASP A 15 -11.04 23.65 4.52
C ASP A 15 -10.70 22.20 4.13
N PRO A 16 -11.21 21.70 2.96
CA PRO A 16 -10.93 20.34 2.51
C PRO A 16 -9.45 20.08 2.19
N HIS A 17 -8.65 21.11 1.96
CA HIS A 17 -7.21 20.94 1.72
C HIS A 17 -6.41 20.62 2.99
N LYS A 18 -6.99 20.85 4.18
CA LYS A 18 -6.35 20.55 5.46
C LYS A 18 -6.57 19.12 5.94
N TRP A 19 -7.46 18.40 5.32
CA TRP A 19 -7.80 17.04 5.70
C TRP A 19 -8.50 16.33 4.54
N ASP A 20 -7.94 15.25 4.07
CA ASP A 20 -8.38 14.51 2.88
C ASP A 20 -9.41 13.41 3.16
N GLY A 21 -9.67 13.08 4.43
CA GLY A 21 -10.60 12.03 4.82
C GLY A 21 -12.02 12.22 4.28
N TRP A 22 -12.43 13.46 3.99
CA TRP A 22 -13.71 13.73 3.35
C TRP A 22 -13.86 13.06 1.97
N SER A 23 -12.77 12.82 1.26
CA SER A 23 -12.78 12.20 -0.08
C SER A 23 -13.02 10.70 -0.06
N LYS A 24 -12.81 10.06 1.09
CA LYS A 24 -12.89 8.60 1.27
C LYS A 24 -14.32 8.04 1.29
N TYR A 25 -15.36 8.87 1.26
CA TYR A 25 -16.75 8.42 1.33
C TYR A 25 -17.14 7.40 0.24
N LYS A 26 -16.42 7.32 -0.89
CA LYS A 26 -16.62 6.34 -1.96
C LYS A 26 -15.77 5.09 -1.85
N SER A 27 -14.91 4.97 -0.85
CA SER A 27 -14.07 3.78 -0.72
C SER A 27 -14.91 2.51 -0.74
N PRO A 28 -14.46 1.42 -1.39
CA PRO A 28 -15.09 0.13 -1.25
C PRO A 28 -15.06 -0.39 0.19
N ASN A 29 -14.09 0.03 0.98
CA ASN A 29 -13.96 -0.32 2.39
C ASN A 29 -14.85 0.60 3.26
N PHE A 30 -15.83 0.01 3.95
CA PHE A 30 -16.77 0.73 4.81
C PHE A 30 -16.10 1.45 5.97
N TYR A 31 -15.03 0.88 6.55
CA TYR A 31 -14.25 1.54 7.60
C TYR A 31 -13.57 2.80 7.08
N GLU A 32 -12.95 2.73 5.90
CA GLU A 32 -12.32 3.90 5.29
C GLU A 32 -13.31 5.02 5.00
N ARG A 33 -14.55 4.70 4.61
CA ARG A 33 -15.61 5.71 4.40
C ARG A 33 -15.87 6.54 5.65
N LEU A 34 -15.73 5.91 6.81
CA LEU A 34 -15.90 6.56 8.11
C LEU A 34 -14.56 6.99 8.74
N CYS A 35 -13.46 6.90 8.02
CA CYS A 35 -12.11 7.21 8.50
C CYS A 35 -11.76 6.43 9.78
N LEU A 36 -12.08 5.14 9.80
CA LEU A 36 -11.82 4.19 10.89
C LEU A 36 -10.76 3.18 10.47
N ASP A 37 -9.95 2.73 11.43
CA ASP A 37 -9.07 1.57 11.26
C ASP A 37 -9.81 0.29 11.69
N PRO A 38 -10.03 -0.69 10.79
CA PRO A 38 -10.63 -1.96 11.15
C PRO A 38 -9.84 -2.73 12.22
N ARG A 39 -8.49 -2.58 12.23
CA ARG A 39 -7.61 -3.27 13.18
C ARG A 39 -7.79 -2.80 14.61
N ALA A 40 -8.24 -1.56 14.80
CA ALA A 40 -8.54 -1.00 16.11
C ALA A 40 -9.85 -1.52 16.70
N ASN A 41 -10.61 -2.32 15.96
CA ASN A 41 -11.93 -2.84 16.34
C ASN A 41 -12.83 -1.74 16.94
N PRO A 42 -13.19 -0.71 16.15
CA PRO A 42 -13.90 0.46 16.66
C PRO A 42 -15.24 0.11 17.29
N SER A 43 -15.57 0.77 18.41
CA SER A 43 -16.86 0.58 19.07
C SER A 43 -18.03 1.14 18.24
N ASN A 44 -19.25 0.68 18.52
CA ASN A 44 -20.43 1.19 17.83
C ASN A 44 -20.62 2.70 18.05
N GLU A 45 -20.27 3.20 19.24
CA GLU A 45 -20.31 4.63 19.55
C GLU A 45 -19.34 5.42 18.70
N LEU A 46 -18.15 4.89 18.44
CA LEU A 46 -17.13 5.54 17.61
C LEU A 46 -17.56 5.56 16.13
N ILE A 47 -18.14 4.46 15.64
CA ILE A 47 -18.72 4.37 14.28
C ILE A 47 -19.82 5.44 14.10
N GLU A 48 -20.74 5.53 15.08
CA GLU A 48 -21.80 6.54 15.08
C GLU A 48 -21.25 7.98 15.14
N GLN A 49 -20.22 8.22 15.94
CA GLN A 49 -19.60 9.52 16.09
C GLN A 49 -18.97 9.97 14.78
N HIS A 50 -18.15 9.13 14.14
CA HIS A 50 -17.49 9.44 12.89
C HIS A 50 -18.49 9.69 11.76
N CYS A 51 -19.50 8.82 11.64
CA CYS A 51 -20.56 9.01 10.65
C CYS A 51 -21.29 10.37 10.87
N ARG A 52 -21.62 10.72 12.12
CA ARG A 52 -22.32 11.96 12.47
C ARG A 52 -21.48 13.20 12.11
N GLU A 53 -20.18 13.18 12.46
CA GLU A 53 -19.29 14.31 12.17
C GLU A 53 -19.08 14.50 10.66
N LEU A 54 -18.88 13.42 9.92
CA LEU A 54 -18.77 13.45 8.45
C LEU A 54 -20.07 13.96 7.80
N MET A 55 -21.21 13.47 8.24
CA MET A 55 -22.52 13.94 7.75
C MET A 55 -22.72 15.43 8.01
N ARG A 56 -22.38 15.92 9.23
CA ARG A 56 -22.44 17.35 9.55
C ARG A 56 -21.52 18.18 8.66
N TRP A 57 -20.31 17.68 8.43
CA TRP A 57 -19.35 18.37 7.56
C TRP A 57 -19.91 18.53 6.14
N TRP A 58 -20.44 17.47 5.55
CA TRP A 58 -21.05 17.51 4.24
C TRP A 58 -22.30 18.39 4.19
N GLN A 59 -23.14 18.37 5.21
CA GLN A 59 -24.32 19.24 5.34
C GLN A 59 -23.94 20.71 5.32
N LYS A 60 -22.88 21.12 6.01
CA LYS A 60 -22.38 22.50 5.98
C LYS A 60 -21.92 22.93 4.59
N LYS A 61 -21.54 22.00 3.72
CA LYS A 61 -21.07 22.29 2.35
C LYS A 61 -22.21 22.30 1.31
N LEU A 62 -23.41 21.86 1.65
CA LEU A 62 -24.55 21.84 0.72
C LEU A 62 -24.83 23.17 0.01
N PRO A 63 -24.68 24.37 0.63
CA PRO A 63 -24.87 25.65 -0.06
C PRO A 63 -23.96 25.86 -1.27
N LEU A 64 -22.81 25.16 -1.32
CA LEU A 64 -21.90 25.22 -2.47
C LEU A 64 -22.51 24.65 -3.76
N LYS A 65 -23.55 23.80 -3.68
CA LYS A 65 -24.29 23.32 -4.86
C LYS A 65 -24.77 24.46 -5.78
N ASN A 66 -25.14 25.57 -5.17
CA ASN A 66 -25.65 26.76 -5.87
C ASN A 66 -24.55 27.73 -6.32
N GLN A 67 -23.27 27.35 -6.17
CA GLN A 67 -22.10 28.17 -6.50
C GLN A 67 -21.19 27.48 -7.52
N PRO A 68 -21.62 27.22 -8.75
CA PRO A 68 -20.85 26.40 -9.72
C PRO A 68 -19.50 27.01 -10.10
N SER A 69 -19.33 28.32 -9.96
CA SER A 69 -18.07 29.03 -10.23
C SER A 69 -17.09 28.99 -9.04
N ASN A 70 -17.53 28.47 -7.88
CA ASN A 70 -16.66 28.34 -6.70
C ASN A 70 -15.72 27.14 -6.87
N PRO A 71 -14.39 27.31 -6.78
CA PRO A 71 -13.44 26.21 -6.92
C PRO A 71 -13.68 25.05 -5.93
N LEU A 72 -14.08 25.37 -4.69
CA LEU A 72 -14.42 24.34 -3.69
C LEU A 72 -15.67 23.54 -4.09
N ALA A 73 -16.66 24.23 -4.69
CA ALA A 73 -17.86 23.55 -5.18
C ALA A 73 -17.52 22.53 -6.28
N GLN A 74 -16.57 22.84 -7.14
CA GLN A 74 -16.14 21.93 -8.21
C GLN A 74 -15.48 20.66 -7.63
N ILE A 75 -14.61 20.81 -6.65
CA ILE A 75 -13.92 19.71 -5.99
C ILE A 75 -14.91 18.83 -5.22
N LEU A 76 -15.83 19.44 -4.49
CA LEU A 76 -16.77 18.75 -3.59
C LEU A 76 -18.03 18.23 -4.29
N ARG A 77 -18.30 18.63 -5.53
CA ARG A 77 -19.55 18.35 -6.24
C ARG A 77 -20.00 16.88 -6.17
N PRO A 78 -19.17 15.87 -6.47
CA PRO A 78 -19.61 14.48 -6.39
C PRO A 78 -20.08 14.08 -4.99
N GLY A 79 -19.35 14.54 -3.96
CA GLY A 79 -19.67 14.23 -2.57
C GLY A 79 -20.92 14.95 -2.05
N LEU A 80 -21.21 16.15 -2.56
CA LEU A 80 -22.43 16.88 -2.19
C LEU A 80 -23.71 16.13 -2.57
N ASP A 81 -23.64 15.26 -3.58
CA ASP A 81 -24.80 14.49 -4.04
C ASP A 81 -24.86 13.08 -3.44
N GLU A 82 -23.69 12.47 -3.18
CA GLU A 82 -23.59 11.05 -2.91
C GLU A 82 -23.14 10.70 -1.48
N SER A 83 -22.39 11.59 -0.81
CA SER A 83 -21.74 11.27 0.47
C SER A 83 -22.70 10.78 1.53
N SER A 84 -23.88 11.38 1.65
CA SER A 84 -24.89 10.99 2.64
C SER A 84 -25.30 9.52 2.48
N ARG A 85 -25.50 9.06 1.24
CA ARG A 85 -25.87 7.67 0.95
C ARG A 85 -24.74 6.70 1.36
N TYR A 86 -23.52 6.98 0.90
CA TYR A 86 -22.36 6.11 1.18
C TYR A 86 -21.98 6.04 2.66
N LEU A 87 -22.08 7.16 3.38
CA LEU A 87 -21.83 7.19 4.81
C LEU A 87 -22.91 6.44 5.61
N THR A 88 -24.18 6.58 5.21
CA THR A 88 -25.29 5.84 5.81
C THR A 88 -25.16 4.35 5.56
N GLU A 89 -24.80 3.95 4.36
CA GLU A 89 -24.54 2.55 4.00
C GLU A 89 -23.43 1.97 4.90
N ALA A 90 -22.27 2.64 4.97
CA ALA A 90 -21.16 2.19 5.81
C ALA A 90 -21.56 2.06 7.29
N ARG A 91 -22.33 3.02 7.80
CA ARG A 91 -22.86 2.96 9.16
C ARG A 91 -23.75 1.72 9.37
N VAL A 92 -24.66 1.44 8.45
CA VAL A 92 -25.58 0.29 8.57
C VAL A 92 -24.81 -1.04 8.51
N GLU A 93 -23.85 -1.16 7.61
CA GLU A 93 -23.03 -2.38 7.46
C GLU A 93 -22.16 -2.63 8.71
N LEU A 94 -21.58 -1.57 9.30
CA LEU A 94 -20.66 -1.73 10.43
C LEU A 94 -21.35 -1.81 11.80
N LEU A 95 -22.60 -1.36 11.93
CA LEU A 95 -23.35 -1.47 13.20
C LEU A 95 -24.08 -2.80 13.35
N ASP A 96 -24.40 -3.48 12.26
CA ASP A 96 -24.96 -4.81 12.28
C ASP A 96 -23.84 -5.84 12.54
N PRO A 97 -23.89 -6.61 13.64
CA PRO A 97 -22.79 -7.51 14.00
C PRO A 97 -22.54 -8.62 12.95
N VAL A 98 -23.57 -9.09 12.28
CA VAL A 98 -23.45 -10.16 11.27
C VAL A 98 -22.79 -9.61 10.01
N ARG A 99 -23.25 -8.46 9.53
CA ARG A 99 -22.69 -7.79 8.35
C ARG A 99 -21.27 -7.32 8.61
N ARG A 100 -21.01 -6.76 9.78
CA ARG A 100 -19.67 -6.35 10.19
C ARG A 100 -18.70 -7.53 10.17
N GLN A 101 -19.09 -8.69 10.72
CA GLN A 101 -18.28 -9.90 10.67
C GLN A 101 -17.97 -10.34 9.23
N GLN A 102 -18.95 -10.21 8.32
CA GLN A 102 -18.72 -10.49 6.91
C GLN A 102 -17.71 -9.51 6.30
N VAL A 103 -17.87 -8.20 6.53
CA VAL A 103 -16.94 -7.16 6.07
C VAL A 103 -15.51 -7.42 6.59
N ASP A 104 -15.37 -7.74 7.87
CA ASP A 104 -14.08 -8.04 8.49
C ASP A 104 -13.43 -9.29 7.86
N SER A 105 -14.23 -10.32 7.57
CA SER A 105 -13.78 -11.54 6.89
C SER A 105 -13.31 -11.27 5.46
N GLU A 106 -14.05 -10.45 4.72
CA GLU A 106 -13.69 -10.06 3.35
C GLU A 106 -12.40 -9.23 3.32
N LEU A 107 -12.24 -8.28 4.25
CA LEU A 107 -11.02 -7.47 4.38
C LEU A 107 -9.81 -8.33 4.77
N ALA A 108 -9.99 -9.31 5.67
CA ALA A 108 -8.93 -10.23 6.04
C ALA A 108 -8.51 -11.10 4.83
N ALA A 109 -9.47 -11.60 4.05
CA ALA A 109 -9.19 -12.37 2.83
C ALA A 109 -8.44 -11.54 1.79
N GLN A 110 -8.86 -10.29 1.54
CA GLN A 110 -8.18 -9.37 0.63
C GLN A 110 -6.76 -9.04 1.10
N ALA A 111 -6.56 -8.83 2.41
CA ALA A 111 -5.24 -8.58 2.96
C ALA A 111 -4.30 -9.79 2.78
N THR A 112 -4.82 -11.01 2.97
CA THR A 112 -4.07 -12.24 2.75
C THR A 112 -3.71 -12.42 1.27
N GLU A 113 -4.65 -12.20 0.36
CA GLU A 113 -4.40 -12.26 -1.07
C GLU A 113 -3.33 -11.25 -1.51
N GLN A 114 -3.42 -10.03 -1.02
CA GLN A 114 -2.42 -8.99 -1.28
C GLN A 114 -1.04 -9.37 -0.73
N ALA A 115 -0.99 -9.94 0.48
CA ALA A 115 0.24 -10.43 1.08
C ALA A 115 0.89 -11.54 0.24
N VAL A 116 0.11 -12.47 -0.30
CA VAL A 116 0.61 -13.52 -1.22
C VAL A 116 1.19 -12.91 -2.49
N ILE A 117 0.49 -11.96 -3.11
CA ILE A 117 0.97 -11.27 -4.33
C ILE A 117 2.30 -10.56 -4.06
N GLU A 118 2.39 -9.86 -2.94
CA GLU A 118 3.63 -9.16 -2.57
C GLU A 118 4.75 -10.14 -2.23
N PHE A 119 4.44 -11.23 -1.52
CA PHE A 119 5.40 -12.27 -1.22
C PHE A 119 6.00 -12.87 -2.50
N HIS A 120 5.19 -13.19 -3.50
CA HIS A 120 5.69 -13.70 -4.78
C HIS A 120 6.59 -12.69 -5.51
N LYS A 121 6.31 -11.40 -5.44
CA LYS A 121 7.20 -10.37 -6.01
C LYS A 121 8.57 -10.37 -5.34
N TYR A 122 8.61 -10.41 -4.00
CA TYR A 122 9.86 -10.48 -3.26
C TYR A 122 10.62 -11.78 -3.53
N LEU A 123 9.91 -12.90 -3.61
CA LEU A 123 10.49 -14.20 -3.92
C LEU A 123 11.11 -14.23 -5.32
N THR A 124 10.39 -13.75 -6.34
CA THR A 124 10.91 -13.64 -7.71
C THR A 124 12.15 -12.73 -7.76
N PHE A 125 12.17 -11.65 -6.99
CA PHE A 125 13.33 -10.78 -6.91
C PHE A 125 14.52 -11.47 -6.23
N ALA A 126 14.31 -12.19 -5.14
CA ALA A 126 15.35 -12.94 -4.44
C ALA A 126 15.96 -14.03 -5.32
N LEU A 127 15.17 -14.66 -6.18
CA LEU A 127 15.62 -15.74 -7.09
C LEU A 127 16.19 -15.22 -8.42
N ALA A 128 16.31 -13.92 -8.63
CA ALA A 128 16.71 -13.32 -9.92
C ALA A 128 18.12 -13.73 -10.37
N ASP A 129 19.00 -14.13 -9.46
CA ASP A 129 20.36 -14.61 -9.76
C ASP A 129 20.45 -16.14 -9.83
N GLY A 130 19.34 -16.86 -9.67
CA GLY A 130 19.25 -18.31 -9.74
C GLY A 130 19.64 -19.03 -8.44
N ALA A 131 19.80 -18.30 -7.33
CA ALA A 131 20.18 -18.84 -6.05
C ALA A 131 19.39 -18.20 -4.92
N LEU A 132 19.00 -18.98 -3.89
CA LEU A 132 18.39 -18.48 -2.68
C LEU A 132 19.36 -18.67 -1.51
N THR A 133 19.83 -17.57 -0.96
CA THR A 133 20.69 -17.61 0.23
C THR A 133 19.87 -17.81 1.50
N ALA A 134 20.47 -18.38 2.55
CA ALA A 134 19.79 -18.55 3.83
C ALA A 134 19.40 -17.22 4.50
N GLU A 135 20.01 -16.10 4.13
CA GLU A 135 19.65 -14.77 4.62
C GLU A 135 18.41 -14.23 3.91
N GLU A 136 18.32 -14.40 2.61
CA GLU A 136 17.13 -14.06 1.82
C GLU A 136 15.94 -14.92 2.22
N GLU A 137 16.12 -16.23 2.40
CA GLU A 137 15.07 -17.13 2.86
C GLU A 137 14.54 -16.72 4.24
N ARG A 138 15.41 -16.38 5.20
CA ARG A 138 14.99 -15.84 6.50
C ARG A 138 14.25 -14.51 6.38
N SER A 139 14.66 -13.66 5.46
CA SER A 139 13.97 -12.39 5.21
C SER A 139 12.59 -12.58 4.60
N LEU A 140 12.44 -13.55 3.68
CA LEU A 140 11.16 -13.96 3.12
C LEU A 140 10.24 -14.55 4.19
N HIS A 141 10.74 -15.42 5.06
CA HIS A 141 9.96 -15.96 6.18
C HIS A 141 9.45 -14.86 7.10
N ARG A 142 10.33 -13.94 7.51
CA ARG A 142 9.94 -12.79 8.35
C ARG A 142 8.88 -11.93 7.67
N PHE A 143 9.07 -11.60 6.39
CA PHE A 143 8.10 -10.83 5.63
C PHE A 143 6.74 -11.54 5.57
N GLY A 144 6.72 -12.83 5.24
CA GLY A 144 5.49 -13.61 5.15
C GLY A 144 4.71 -13.63 6.47
N VAL A 145 5.41 -13.91 7.58
CA VAL A 145 4.81 -13.94 8.93
C VAL A 145 4.29 -12.55 9.34
N GLU A 146 5.05 -11.47 9.10
CA GLU A 146 4.64 -10.09 9.39
C GLU A 146 3.37 -9.67 8.61
N HIS A 147 3.13 -10.28 7.44
CA HIS A 147 1.95 -10.04 6.61
C HIS A 147 0.84 -11.08 6.77
N GLY A 148 0.96 -11.96 7.78
CA GLY A 148 -0.10 -12.89 8.16
C GLY A 148 -0.16 -14.18 7.35
N LEU A 149 0.89 -14.53 6.61
CA LEU A 149 1.01 -15.84 5.97
C LEU A 149 1.46 -16.89 7.00
N PHE A 150 0.92 -18.09 6.87
CA PHE A 150 1.33 -19.22 7.70
C PHE A 150 2.70 -19.76 7.23
N GLU A 151 3.50 -20.22 8.15
CA GLU A 151 4.86 -20.72 7.87
C GLU A 151 4.85 -21.87 6.85
N GLU A 152 3.87 -22.74 6.92
CA GLU A 152 3.67 -23.83 5.97
C GLU A 152 3.41 -23.33 4.53
N GLN A 153 2.64 -22.23 4.40
CA GLN A 153 2.38 -21.61 3.11
C GLN A 153 3.64 -20.96 2.54
N ILE A 154 4.41 -20.28 3.39
CA ILE A 154 5.68 -19.63 3.00
C ILE A 154 6.63 -20.67 2.44
N VAL A 155 6.83 -21.77 3.16
CA VAL A 155 7.69 -22.88 2.70
C VAL A 155 7.19 -23.45 1.37
N ALA A 156 5.88 -23.70 1.26
CA ALA A 156 5.31 -24.23 0.04
C ALA A 156 5.49 -23.30 -1.17
N TYR A 157 5.35 -21.98 -1.00
CA TYR A 157 5.58 -20.99 -2.06
C TYR A 157 7.06 -20.95 -2.47
N ILE A 158 7.98 -20.95 -1.50
CA ILE A 158 9.43 -20.98 -1.79
C ILE A 158 9.81 -22.26 -2.55
N ASP A 159 9.33 -23.42 -2.11
CA ASP A 159 9.65 -24.69 -2.76
C ASP A 159 9.09 -24.79 -4.18
N ALA A 160 7.88 -24.28 -4.39
CA ALA A 160 7.24 -24.24 -5.70
C ALA A 160 8.06 -23.36 -6.66
N GLU A 161 8.43 -22.15 -6.24
CA GLU A 161 9.14 -21.21 -7.09
C GLU A 161 10.58 -21.66 -7.40
N LEU A 162 11.26 -22.28 -6.43
CA LEU A 162 12.58 -22.89 -6.65
C LEU A 162 12.51 -24.00 -7.70
N LYS A 163 11.45 -24.80 -7.67
CA LYS A 163 11.24 -25.87 -8.65
C LYS A 163 10.95 -25.31 -10.04
N ASP A 164 10.13 -24.26 -10.12
CA ASP A 164 9.71 -23.68 -11.39
C ASP A 164 10.82 -22.84 -12.03
N SER A 165 11.59 -22.10 -11.24
CA SER A 165 12.72 -21.30 -11.72
C SER A 165 13.99 -22.10 -11.95
N GLY A 166 14.10 -23.29 -11.38
CA GLY A 166 15.34 -24.08 -11.37
C GLY A 166 16.44 -23.52 -10.48
N ALA A 167 16.13 -22.53 -9.65
CA ALA A 167 17.05 -21.94 -8.69
C ALA A 167 17.36 -22.90 -7.54
N GLN A 168 18.51 -22.72 -6.90
CA GLN A 168 18.99 -23.61 -5.84
C GLN A 168 19.19 -22.86 -4.51
N ARG A 169 18.88 -23.55 -3.39
CA ARG A 169 19.28 -23.05 -2.07
C ARG A 169 20.79 -23.11 -1.90
N VAL A 170 21.42 -22.00 -1.51
CA VAL A 170 22.85 -21.91 -1.27
C VAL A 170 23.12 -21.83 0.22
N ALA A 171 23.86 -22.82 0.77
CA ALA A 171 24.31 -22.77 2.15
C ALA A 171 25.37 -21.64 2.33
N ILE A 172 25.38 -21.00 3.50
CA ILE A 172 26.13 -19.77 3.86
C ILE A 172 27.67 -19.93 3.82
N ASN A 173 28.26 -20.72 2.97
CA ASN A 173 29.74 -20.89 2.93
C ASN A 173 30.40 -20.50 1.61
N ALA A 174 29.68 -19.87 0.68
CA ALA A 174 30.31 -19.25 -0.48
C ALA A 174 30.36 -17.73 -0.27
N PRO A 175 31.54 -17.08 -0.25
CA PRO A 175 31.61 -15.63 -0.34
C PRO A 175 30.89 -15.25 -1.64
N ALA A 176 29.94 -14.31 -1.54
CA ALA A 176 29.22 -13.79 -2.67
C ALA A 176 30.20 -13.55 -3.82
N ALA A 177 30.00 -14.23 -4.93
CA ALA A 177 30.79 -14.00 -6.13
C ALA A 177 30.51 -12.56 -6.54
N VAL A 178 31.43 -11.67 -6.16
CA VAL A 178 31.43 -10.27 -6.58
C VAL A 178 31.49 -10.31 -8.11
N LYS A 179 30.37 -10.06 -8.76
CA LYS A 179 30.33 -9.86 -10.21
C LYS A 179 31.37 -8.80 -10.51
N PRO A 180 32.34 -9.07 -11.41
CA PRO A 180 33.27 -8.04 -11.83
C PRO A 180 32.45 -6.98 -12.59
N ALA A 181 32.07 -5.93 -11.89
CA ALA A 181 31.51 -4.74 -12.50
C ALA A 181 32.51 -4.26 -13.55
N GLY A 182 32.06 -4.28 -14.80
CA GLY A 182 32.64 -3.80 -16.03
C GLY A 182 33.94 -3.00 -15.94
N ARG A 183 35.08 -3.65 -15.87
CA ARG A 183 36.39 -3.01 -16.07
C ARG A 183 36.80 -2.90 -17.53
N GLU A 184 36.03 -3.45 -18.44
CA GLU A 184 36.38 -3.40 -19.88
C GLU A 184 35.92 -2.15 -20.64
N ALA A 185 35.00 -1.34 -20.08
CA ALA A 185 34.55 -0.12 -20.73
C ALA A 185 35.48 1.10 -20.50
N ARG A 186 36.42 1.01 -19.56
CA ARG A 186 37.32 2.15 -19.23
C ARG A 186 38.68 2.10 -19.96
N ALA A 187 39.08 0.95 -20.47
CA ALA A 187 40.37 0.80 -21.17
C ALA A 187 40.31 1.25 -22.67
N ARG A 188 39.12 1.41 -23.26
CA ARG A 188 38.98 1.89 -24.66
C ARG A 188 38.81 3.40 -24.80
N ARG A 189 38.65 4.15 -23.74
CA ARG A 189 38.50 5.62 -23.78
C ARG A 189 39.77 6.40 -23.44
N GLN A 190 40.82 5.73 -23.05
CA GLN A 190 42.08 6.38 -22.66
C GLN A 190 43.20 6.31 -23.75
N LYS A 191 42.85 5.78 -24.94
CA LYS A 191 43.81 5.66 -26.06
C LYS A 191 43.57 6.64 -27.22
N SER A 192 42.75 7.68 -27.04
CA SER A 192 42.46 8.67 -28.08
C SER A 192 42.54 10.12 -27.61
N LEU A 193 43.43 10.43 -26.66
CA LEU A 193 43.71 11.81 -26.29
C LEU A 193 45.18 11.90 -25.85
N ASP A 194 46.11 11.75 -26.82
CA ASP A 194 47.47 12.24 -26.69
C ASP A 194 47.62 13.44 -27.65
N PRO A 195 47.59 14.69 -27.15
CA PRO A 195 47.73 15.88 -27.98
C PRO A 195 49.17 16.37 -27.95
N ARG A 196 50.10 15.56 -28.51
CA ARG A 196 51.49 15.99 -28.72
C ARG A 196 52.03 15.39 -30.00
N GLU A 197 51.53 15.79 -31.13
CA GLU A 197 52.24 15.74 -32.41
C GLU A 197 51.50 16.61 -33.42
N ASP A 198 51.66 17.93 -33.30
CA ASP A 198 51.47 18.87 -34.39
C ASP A 198 52.03 20.24 -33.99
N PHE A 199 53.36 20.26 -33.78
CA PHE A 199 54.11 21.50 -33.83
C PHE A 199 55.48 21.13 -34.41
N LEU A 200 55.58 21.12 -35.76
CA LEU A 200 56.77 21.40 -36.54
C LEU A 200 56.53 20.96 -37.99
N ARG A 201 55.93 21.81 -38.81
CA ARG A 201 56.33 22.16 -40.15
C ARG A 201 55.45 23.24 -40.74
#